data_c166aa5815a2518bfd3c3bc64393987d
#
_entry.id   c166aa5815a2518bfd3c3bc64393987d
#
_cell.length_a   1.000
_cell.length_b   1.000
_cell.length_c   1.000
_cell.angle_alpha   90.00
_cell.angle_beta   90.00
_cell.angle_gamma   90.00
#
_symmetry.space_group_name_H-M   'P 1'
#
loop_
_entity.id
_entity.type
_entity.pdbx_description
1 polymer ?
#
loop_
_entity_poly.entity_id
_entity_poly.type
_entity_poly.pdbx_seq_one_letter_code
_entity_poly.pdbx_strand_id
1 'polypeptide(L)'
;SLVGSEMCIRDSHDNEWGVPCFEDKKLYEFIVLEGAQAGLSWITILNKREAYRKAFDNFDYEKIAKYESHDVKRLLANPNIVRNELKIKSAINNAIAFKKVVKTYGSFSNYIWRFVDFTPLLRDWSKGNHVPPYTDLSKEVSNDMRGKGFKFFGPTICYAYMQAMGLVNDHEPGCFRFAQRDLV
;
A
#
# COMPACT_ATOMS: atom_id res chain seq x y z
N SER A 1 -20.93 -5.55 12.49
CA SER A 1 -22.14 -4.80 12.08
C SER A 1 -21.81 -3.88 10.91
N LEU A 2 -22.78 -3.62 10.03
CA LEU A 2 -22.61 -2.69 8.90
C LEU A 2 -22.14 -1.30 9.33
N VAL A 3 -22.56 -0.82 10.49
CA VAL A 3 -22.17 0.48 11.05
C VAL A 3 -20.69 0.56 11.39
N GLY A 4 -20.10 -0.51 11.92
CA GLY A 4 -18.65 -0.53 12.21
C GLY A 4 -17.78 -0.57 10.97
N SER A 5 -18.25 -1.20 9.90
CA SER A 5 -17.53 -1.29 8.63
C SER A 5 -17.54 0.02 7.84
N GLU A 6 -18.65 0.73 7.81
CA GLU A 6 -18.75 2.06 7.20
C GLU A 6 -17.88 3.09 7.94
N MET A 7 -17.84 3.01 9.27
CA MET A 7 -16.99 3.88 10.10
C MET A 7 -15.51 3.62 9.84
N CYS A 8 -15.06 2.36 9.74
CA CYS A 8 -13.68 2.02 9.40
C CYS A 8 -13.25 2.53 8.03
N ILE A 9 -14.11 2.42 7.01
CA ILE A 9 -13.84 2.97 5.67
C ILE A 9 -13.71 4.48 5.73
N ARG A 10 -14.63 5.14 6.43
CA ARG A 10 -14.65 6.60 6.56
C ARG A 10 -13.42 7.10 7.30
N ASP A 11 -13.06 6.49 8.43
CA ASP A 11 -11.86 6.85 9.17
C ASP A 11 -10.59 6.65 8.35
N SER A 12 -10.48 5.55 7.62
CA SER A 12 -9.34 5.31 6.73
C SER A 12 -9.24 6.36 5.63
N HIS A 13 -10.37 6.70 4.98
CA HIS A 13 -10.43 7.73 3.95
C HIS A 13 -10.11 9.12 4.53
N ASP A 14 -10.71 9.47 5.66
CA ASP A 14 -10.66 10.84 6.20
C ASP A 14 -9.30 11.16 6.85
N ASN A 15 -8.65 10.17 7.47
CA ASN A 15 -7.47 10.39 8.31
C ASN A 15 -6.15 9.89 7.70
N GLU A 16 -6.19 8.94 6.76
CA GLU A 16 -4.99 8.25 6.32
C GLU A 16 -4.93 8.03 4.81
N TRP A 17 -5.98 7.47 4.22
CA TRP A 17 -6.00 7.13 2.81
C TRP A 17 -5.95 8.38 1.92
N GLY A 18 -4.99 8.42 0.99
CA GLY A 18 -4.80 9.54 0.08
C GLY A 18 -4.08 10.74 0.69
N VAL A 19 -3.68 10.67 1.95
CA VAL A 19 -2.77 11.65 2.57
C VAL A 19 -1.35 11.34 2.15
N PRO A 20 -0.55 12.31 1.64
CA PRO A 20 0.83 12.07 1.27
C PRO A 20 1.63 11.44 2.42
N CYS A 21 2.20 10.27 2.17
CA CYS A 21 2.94 9.48 3.15
C CYS A 21 4.42 9.41 2.77
N PHE A 22 5.29 9.83 3.69
CA PHE A 22 6.75 9.80 3.55
C PHE A 22 7.42 8.89 4.57
N GLU A 23 6.64 8.20 5.41
CA GLU A 23 7.14 7.32 6.45
C GLU A 23 7.36 5.90 5.90
N ASP A 24 8.60 5.44 5.88
CA ASP A 24 8.98 4.15 5.30
C ASP A 24 8.22 2.96 5.91
N LYS A 25 8.03 2.94 7.22
CA LYS A 25 7.28 1.89 7.90
C LYS A 25 5.85 1.77 7.36
N LYS A 26 5.17 2.88 7.18
CA LYS A 26 3.81 2.94 6.65
C LYS A 26 3.78 2.61 5.16
N LEU A 27 4.77 3.06 4.41
CA LEU A 27 4.95 2.71 3.01
C LEU A 27 5.11 1.19 2.84
N TYR A 28 5.84 0.52 3.71
CA TYR A 28 5.95 -0.93 3.72
C TYR A 28 4.64 -1.62 4.17
N GLU A 29 4.00 -1.13 5.24
CA GLU A 29 2.71 -1.65 5.70
C GLU A 29 1.70 -1.74 4.56
N PHE A 30 1.56 -0.68 3.79
CA PHE A 30 0.60 -0.63 2.68
C PHE A 30 1.01 -1.50 1.48
N ILE A 31 2.29 -1.72 1.25
CA ILE A 31 2.73 -2.73 0.26
C ILE A 31 2.20 -4.11 0.65
N VAL A 32 2.28 -4.49 1.92
CA VAL A 32 1.76 -5.76 2.42
C VAL A 32 0.24 -5.82 2.34
N LEU A 33 -0.44 -4.78 2.81
CA LEU A 33 -1.90 -4.74 2.84
C LEU A 33 -2.52 -4.73 1.43
N GLU A 34 -1.98 -3.95 0.51
CA GLU A 34 -2.43 -3.92 -0.88
C GLU A 34 -2.18 -5.26 -1.58
N GLY A 35 -1.03 -5.88 -1.34
CA GLY A 35 -0.74 -7.22 -1.84
C GLY A 35 -1.68 -8.28 -1.27
N ALA A 36 -2.03 -8.17 0.01
CA ALA A 36 -2.97 -9.09 0.66
C ALA A 36 -4.41 -8.91 0.16
N GLN A 37 -4.76 -7.72 -0.32
CA GLN A 37 -6.10 -7.42 -0.84
C GLN A 37 -6.42 -8.17 -2.13
N ALA A 38 -5.46 -8.62 -2.90
CA ALA A 38 -5.70 -9.27 -4.19
C ALA A 38 -6.75 -10.39 -4.05
N GLY A 39 -7.91 -10.22 -4.72
CA GLY A 39 -9.05 -11.11 -4.63
C GLY A 39 -9.97 -10.93 -3.41
N LEU A 40 -9.74 -9.91 -2.58
CA LEU A 40 -10.50 -9.61 -1.38
C LEU A 40 -11.00 -8.15 -1.39
N SER A 41 -11.99 -7.83 -0.57
CA SER A 41 -12.43 -6.45 -0.38
C SER A 41 -11.46 -5.68 0.52
N TRP A 42 -11.33 -4.36 0.27
CA TRP A 42 -10.50 -3.50 1.12
C TRP A 42 -10.98 -3.48 2.58
N ILE A 43 -12.29 -3.55 2.81
CA ILE A 43 -12.83 -3.61 4.16
C ILE A 43 -12.40 -4.87 4.91
N THR A 44 -12.29 -6.00 4.23
CA THR A 44 -11.77 -7.24 4.81
C THR A 44 -10.34 -7.03 5.30
N ILE A 45 -9.51 -6.34 4.53
CA ILE A 45 -8.13 -6.04 4.90
C ILE A 45 -8.06 -5.04 6.05
N LEU A 46 -8.87 -3.98 6.04
CA LEU A 46 -8.95 -3.02 7.15
C LEU A 46 -9.32 -3.69 8.47
N ASN A 47 -10.29 -4.61 8.45
CA ASN A 47 -10.71 -5.35 9.64
C ASN A 47 -9.61 -6.29 10.16
N LYS A 48 -8.66 -6.68 9.31
CA LYS A 48 -7.52 -7.54 9.68
C LYS A 48 -6.23 -6.75 9.98
N ARG A 49 -6.24 -5.45 9.78
CA ARG A 49 -5.03 -4.61 9.86
C ARG A 49 -4.32 -4.72 11.20
N GLU A 50 -5.07 -4.66 12.31
CA GLU A 50 -4.48 -4.78 13.65
C GLU A 50 -3.89 -6.17 13.91
N ALA A 51 -4.55 -7.21 13.41
CA ALA A 51 -4.02 -8.57 13.46
C ALA A 51 -2.72 -8.72 12.64
N TYR A 52 -2.65 -8.07 11.48
CA TYR A 52 -1.42 -7.99 10.68
C TYR A 52 -0.30 -7.28 11.43
N ARG A 53 -0.57 -6.16 12.09
CA ARG A 53 0.43 -5.45 12.91
C ARG A 53 1.04 -6.34 13.98
N LYS A 54 0.21 -7.10 14.67
CA LYS A 54 0.66 -8.05 15.71
C LYS A 54 1.45 -9.22 15.12
N ALA A 55 0.98 -9.77 14.00
CA ALA A 55 1.58 -10.95 13.37
C ALA A 55 2.92 -10.65 12.69
N PHE A 56 3.08 -9.45 12.14
CA PHE A 56 4.24 -9.01 11.36
C PHE A 56 5.13 -8.01 12.10
N ASP A 57 5.31 -8.16 13.42
CA ASP A 57 6.20 -7.30 14.22
C ASP A 57 6.01 -5.81 13.97
N ASN A 58 4.75 -5.38 13.90
CA ASN A 58 4.35 -4.00 13.66
C ASN A 58 4.94 -3.44 12.35
N PHE A 59 5.01 -4.28 11.31
CA PHE A 59 5.57 -3.97 10.00
C PHE A 59 7.02 -3.47 10.03
N ASP A 60 7.80 -3.95 10.97
CA ASP A 60 9.24 -3.75 10.99
C ASP A 60 9.89 -4.60 9.89
N TYR A 61 10.12 -3.97 8.73
CA TYR A 61 10.67 -4.67 7.57
C TYR A 61 12.09 -5.22 7.81
N GLU A 62 12.84 -4.65 8.74
CA GLU A 62 14.16 -5.18 9.15
C GLU A 62 14.03 -6.55 9.80
N LYS A 63 13.02 -6.73 10.65
CA LYS A 63 12.71 -8.02 11.28
C LYS A 63 12.10 -8.99 10.29
N ILE A 64 11.11 -8.54 9.52
CA ILE A 64 10.37 -9.37 8.57
C ILE A 64 11.30 -9.94 7.50
N ALA A 65 12.28 -9.16 7.05
CA ALA A 65 13.28 -9.62 6.08
C ALA A 65 14.12 -10.82 6.58
N LYS A 66 14.13 -11.06 7.89
CA LYS A 66 14.83 -12.19 8.54
C LYS A 66 13.92 -13.35 8.89
N TYR A 67 12.64 -13.29 8.54
CA TYR A 67 11.70 -14.37 8.81
C TYR A 67 12.12 -15.66 8.11
N GLU A 68 11.98 -16.76 8.80
CA GLU A 68 12.34 -18.10 8.35
C GLU A 68 11.09 -18.99 8.23
N SER A 69 11.28 -20.27 7.91
CA SER A 69 10.17 -21.21 7.71
C SER A 69 9.24 -21.36 8.92
N HIS A 70 9.77 -21.24 10.15
CA HIS A 70 8.95 -21.29 11.37
C HIS A 70 8.02 -20.07 11.48
N ASP A 71 8.46 -18.90 11.01
CA ASP A 71 7.61 -17.70 10.94
C ASP A 71 6.49 -17.87 9.93
N VAL A 72 6.79 -18.43 8.76
CA VAL A 72 5.77 -18.76 7.74
C VAL A 72 4.72 -19.70 8.31
N LYS A 73 5.14 -20.77 9.02
CA LYS A 73 4.22 -21.70 9.70
C LYS A 73 3.34 -20.99 10.74
N ARG A 74 3.95 -20.13 11.55
CA ARG A 74 3.23 -19.32 12.55
C ARG A 74 2.16 -18.45 11.90
N LEU A 75 2.50 -17.77 10.82
CA LEU A 75 1.59 -16.89 10.08
C LEU A 75 0.46 -17.68 9.40
N LEU A 76 0.76 -18.84 8.80
CA LEU A 76 -0.25 -19.72 8.22
C LEU A 76 -1.23 -20.30 9.24
N ALA A 77 -0.80 -20.42 10.50
CA ALA A 77 -1.66 -20.87 11.59
C ALA A 77 -2.53 -19.76 12.18
N ASN A 78 -2.31 -18.49 11.82
CA ASN A 78 -3.04 -17.36 12.37
C ASN A 78 -4.36 -17.12 11.60
N PRO A 79 -5.55 -17.37 12.22
CA PRO A 79 -6.82 -17.22 11.53
C PRO A 79 -7.24 -15.76 11.32
N ASN A 80 -6.54 -14.81 11.96
CA ASN A 80 -6.89 -13.39 11.93
C ASN A 80 -6.24 -12.61 10.78
N ILE A 81 -5.35 -13.26 10.03
CA ILE A 81 -4.76 -12.72 8.80
C ILE A 81 -5.18 -13.56 7.59
N VAL A 82 -4.88 -13.07 6.40
CA VAL A 82 -5.09 -13.85 5.17
C VAL A 82 -4.08 -14.99 5.13
N ARG A 83 -4.57 -16.23 5.27
CA ARG A 83 -3.74 -17.45 5.31
C ARG A 83 -3.43 -17.95 3.90
N ASN A 84 -2.69 -17.18 3.17
CA ASN A 84 -2.22 -17.53 1.83
C ASN A 84 -0.70 -17.56 1.83
N GLU A 85 -0.11 -18.72 1.60
CA GLU A 85 1.34 -18.92 1.67
C GLU A 85 2.11 -18.01 0.71
N LEU A 86 1.61 -17.84 -0.52
CA LEU A 86 2.25 -16.98 -1.52
C LEU A 86 2.26 -15.51 -1.07
N LYS A 87 1.16 -15.03 -0.50
CA LYS A 87 1.05 -13.67 0.02
C LYS A 87 1.98 -13.44 1.22
N ILE A 88 2.07 -14.42 2.13
CA ILE A 88 2.97 -14.37 3.29
C ILE A 88 4.43 -14.35 2.82
N LYS A 89 4.82 -15.26 1.95
CA LYS A 89 6.17 -15.31 1.38
C LYS A 89 6.51 -14.05 0.60
N SER A 90 5.54 -13.48 -0.10
CA SER A 90 5.73 -12.21 -0.81
C SER A 90 5.95 -11.04 0.13
N ALA A 91 5.27 -10.98 1.27
CA ALA A 91 5.52 -9.95 2.28
C ALA A 91 6.97 -10.00 2.78
N ILE A 92 7.49 -11.20 3.05
CA ILE A 92 8.90 -11.40 3.46
C ILE A 92 9.86 -11.01 2.33
N ASN A 93 9.61 -11.49 1.12
CA ASN A 93 10.40 -11.13 -0.06
C ASN A 93 10.42 -9.62 -0.30
N ASN A 94 9.27 -8.97 -0.13
CA ASN A 94 9.15 -7.53 -0.32
C ASN A 94 9.84 -6.74 0.79
N ALA A 95 9.95 -7.28 2.00
CA ALA A 95 10.78 -6.69 3.05
C ALA A 95 12.27 -6.70 2.67
N ILE A 96 12.73 -7.78 2.08
CA ILE A 96 14.11 -7.90 1.59
C ILE A 96 14.38 -6.89 0.46
N ALA A 97 13.48 -6.82 -0.51
CA ALA A 97 13.57 -5.86 -1.62
C ALA A 97 13.50 -4.41 -1.11
N PHE A 98 12.62 -4.14 -0.15
CA PHE A 98 12.47 -2.84 0.49
C PHE A 98 13.76 -2.37 1.16
N LYS A 99 14.43 -3.23 1.91
CA LYS A 99 15.74 -2.94 2.52
C LYS A 99 16.80 -2.57 1.48
N LYS A 100 16.83 -3.28 0.36
CA LYS A 100 17.78 -2.97 -0.73
C LYS A 100 17.52 -1.59 -1.32
N VAL A 101 16.26 -1.23 -1.51
CA VAL A 101 15.86 0.10 -1.99
C VAL A 101 16.27 1.18 -0.99
N VAL A 102 15.99 0.98 0.29
CA VAL A 102 16.41 1.91 1.36
C VAL A 102 17.93 2.12 1.34
N LYS A 103 18.69 1.05 1.19
CA LYS A 103 20.16 1.12 1.10
C LYS A 103 20.63 1.93 -0.10
N THR A 104 19.97 1.79 -1.25
CA THR A 104 20.37 2.46 -2.50
C THR A 104 19.95 3.93 -2.53
N TYR A 105 18.75 4.25 -2.06
CA TYR A 105 18.14 5.58 -2.20
C TYR A 105 18.11 6.39 -0.88
N GLY A 106 18.59 5.83 0.22
CA GLY A 106 18.57 6.44 1.56
C GLY A 106 17.25 6.20 2.30
N SER A 107 16.14 6.14 1.59
CA SER A 107 14.82 5.75 2.12
C SER A 107 13.96 5.21 0.97
N PHE A 108 12.92 4.46 1.31
CA PHE A 108 11.93 4.07 0.32
C PHE A 108 11.09 5.27 -0.12
N SER A 109 10.84 6.21 0.77
CA SER A 109 10.19 7.48 0.46
C SER A 109 10.92 8.22 -0.68
N ASN A 110 12.24 8.36 -0.59
CA ASN A 110 13.04 8.96 -1.67
C ASN A 110 12.86 8.22 -3.00
N TYR A 111 12.81 6.91 -2.95
CA TYR A 111 12.63 6.08 -4.14
C TYR A 111 11.27 6.27 -4.80
N ILE A 112 10.18 6.10 -4.03
CA ILE A 112 8.84 6.09 -4.60
C ILE A 112 8.35 7.50 -4.99
N TRP A 113 8.69 8.51 -4.22
CA TRP A 113 8.27 9.88 -4.48
C TRP A 113 8.95 10.54 -5.68
N ARG A 114 10.13 10.05 -6.08
CA ARG A 114 10.82 10.55 -7.29
C ARG A 114 10.01 10.36 -8.57
N PHE A 115 9.13 9.35 -8.63
CA PHE A 115 8.28 9.11 -9.80
C PHE A 115 7.24 10.20 -10.04
N VAL A 116 6.97 11.02 -9.05
CA VAL A 116 6.04 12.17 -9.11
C VAL A 116 6.73 13.48 -8.77
N ASP A 117 8.06 13.55 -8.88
CA ASP A 117 8.86 14.74 -8.56
C ASP A 117 8.59 15.30 -7.17
N PHE A 118 8.38 14.42 -6.18
CA PHE A 118 8.10 14.74 -4.77
C PHE A 118 6.86 15.61 -4.54
N THR A 119 5.94 15.62 -5.50
CA THR A 119 4.70 16.38 -5.42
C THR A 119 3.53 15.49 -5.87
N PRO A 120 2.43 15.40 -5.08
CA PRO A 120 1.28 14.62 -5.47
C PRO A 120 0.75 15.01 -6.86
N LEU A 121 0.48 14.01 -7.68
CA LEU A 121 -0.17 14.23 -8.97
C LEU A 121 -1.66 14.46 -8.76
N LEU A 122 -2.15 15.60 -9.23
CA LEU A 122 -3.56 15.93 -9.22
C LEU A 122 -4.19 15.51 -10.55
N ARG A 123 -5.23 14.71 -10.48
CA ARG A 123 -5.99 14.28 -11.65
C ARG A 123 -7.46 14.66 -11.49
N ASP A 124 -8.02 15.22 -12.54
CA ASP A 124 -9.44 15.58 -12.58
C ASP A 124 -10.19 14.59 -13.45
N TRP A 125 -11.00 13.76 -12.81
CA TRP A 125 -11.87 12.79 -13.47
C TRP A 125 -13.31 13.28 -13.60
N SER A 126 -13.58 14.57 -13.27
CA SER A 126 -14.95 15.15 -13.24
C SER A 126 -15.63 15.25 -14.61
N LYS A 127 -14.86 15.15 -15.70
CA LYS A 127 -15.39 15.34 -17.07
C LYS A 127 -15.85 14.03 -17.73
N GLY A 128 -16.48 13.14 -16.97
CA GLY A 128 -17.08 11.91 -17.49
C GLY A 128 -16.10 10.75 -17.70
N ASN A 129 -14.86 10.89 -17.28
CA ASN A 129 -13.89 9.81 -17.28
C ASN A 129 -13.91 9.12 -15.91
N HIS A 130 -14.09 7.79 -15.91
CA HIS A 130 -13.95 7.00 -14.69
C HIS A 130 -12.47 6.83 -14.34
N VAL A 131 -12.17 6.77 -13.03
CA VAL A 131 -10.82 6.42 -12.57
C VAL A 131 -10.44 5.05 -13.13
N PRO A 132 -9.35 4.95 -13.91
CA PRO A 132 -8.97 3.68 -14.51
C PRO A 132 -8.42 2.72 -13.45
N PRO A 133 -8.37 1.40 -13.73
CA PRO A 133 -7.79 0.43 -12.83
C PRO A 133 -6.27 0.59 -12.67
N TYR A 134 -5.58 1.16 -13.65
CA TYR A 134 -4.16 1.51 -13.63
C TYR A 134 -3.85 2.61 -14.64
N THR A 135 -2.68 3.22 -14.52
CA THR A 135 -2.18 4.27 -15.43
C THR A 135 -0.83 3.87 -16.02
N ASP A 136 -0.37 4.61 -17.03
CA ASP A 136 0.98 4.39 -17.59
C ASP A 136 2.06 4.58 -16.51
N LEU A 137 1.89 5.57 -15.65
CA LEU A 137 2.81 5.80 -14.53
C LEU A 137 2.80 4.63 -13.54
N SER A 138 1.64 4.13 -13.15
CA SER A 138 1.60 2.97 -12.21
C SER A 138 2.19 1.72 -12.84
N LYS A 139 2.06 1.56 -14.15
CA LYS A 139 2.71 0.48 -14.89
C LYS A 139 4.24 0.64 -14.88
N GLU A 140 4.74 1.85 -15.09
CA GLU A 140 6.17 2.15 -15.00
C GLU A 140 6.72 1.86 -13.60
N VAL A 141 6.07 2.36 -12.55
CA VAL A 141 6.45 2.14 -11.15
C VAL A 141 6.42 0.65 -10.81
N SER A 142 5.36 -0.05 -11.18
CA SER A 142 5.21 -1.49 -10.99
C SER A 142 6.35 -2.26 -11.64
N ASN A 143 6.69 -1.94 -12.89
CA ASN A 143 7.77 -2.59 -13.63
C ASN A 143 9.14 -2.34 -12.97
N ASP A 144 9.40 -1.12 -12.52
CA ASP A 144 10.65 -0.79 -11.82
C ASP A 144 10.75 -1.53 -10.48
N MET A 145 9.69 -1.56 -9.69
CA MET A 145 9.64 -2.30 -8.43
C MET A 145 9.82 -3.81 -8.65
N ARG A 146 9.17 -4.39 -9.65
CA ARG A 146 9.35 -5.80 -10.00
C ARG A 146 10.78 -6.11 -10.42
N GLY A 147 11.42 -5.23 -11.17
CA GLY A 147 12.84 -5.31 -11.50
C GLY A 147 13.75 -5.28 -10.28
N LYS A 148 13.32 -4.68 -9.18
CA LYS A 148 14.01 -4.66 -7.88
C LYS A 148 13.65 -5.83 -6.96
N GLY A 149 12.85 -6.76 -7.43
CA GLY A 149 12.51 -8.00 -6.72
C GLY A 149 11.20 -7.97 -5.94
N PHE A 150 10.38 -6.93 -6.05
CA PHE A 150 9.05 -6.93 -5.44
C PHE A 150 8.11 -7.89 -6.17
N LYS A 151 7.26 -8.57 -5.40
CA LYS A 151 6.27 -9.54 -5.87
C LYS A 151 4.86 -9.11 -5.46
N PHE A 152 3.84 -9.62 -6.15
CA PHE A 152 2.44 -9.22 -5.95
C PHE A 152 2.22 -7.71 -6.04
N PHE A 153 2.90 -7.06 -6.97
CA PHE A 153 2.84 -5.61 -7.15
C PHE A 153 2.68 -5.28 -8.64
N GLY A 154 1.58 -5.75 -9.24
CA GLY A 154 1.22 -5.43 -10.62
C GLY A 154 0.71 -3.99 -10.76
N PRO A 155 0.44 -3.53 -12.00
CA PRO A 155 0.04 -2.15 -12.27
C PRO A 155 -1.21 -1.69 -11.51
N THR A 156 -2.20 -2.57 -11.35
CA THR A 156 -3.47 -2.27 -10.65
C THR A 156 -3.25 -2.12 -9.14
N ILE A 157 -2.50 -3.05 -8.52
CA ILE A 157 -2.15 -2.97 -7.10
C ILE A 157 -1.25 -1.75 -6.85
N CYS A 158 -0.29 -1.50 -7.74
CA CYS A 158 0.59 -0.33 -7.66
C CYS A 158 -0.21 0.97 -7.72
N TYR A 159 -1.20 1.07 -8.60
CA TYR A 159 -2.06 2.25 -8.69
C TYR A 159 -2.87 2.48 -7.40
N ALA A 160 -3.49 1.43 -6.88
CA ALA A 160 -4.20 1.49 -5.60
C ALA A 160 -3.25 1.93 -4.46
N TYR A 161 -2.03 1.44 -4.44
CA TYR A 161 -0.99 1.84 -3.51
C TYR A 161 -0.63 3.32 -3.65
N MET A 162 -0.45 3.81 -4.87
CA MET A 162 -0.14 5.22 -5.14
C MET A 162 -1.27 6.15 -4.69
N GLN A 163 -2.54 5.73 -4.88
CA GLN A 163 -3.70 6.44 -4.38
C GLN A 163 -3.73 6.45 -2.84
N ALA A 164 -3.52 5.30 -2.21
CA ALA A 164 -3.55 5.16 -0.75
C ALA A 164 -2.44 5.99 -0.07
N MET A 165 -1.24 6.02 -0.65
CA MET A 165 -0.09 6.74 -0.11
C MET A 165 -0.02 8.21 -0.54
N GLY A 166 -1.01 8.68 -1.28
CA GLY A 166 -1.14 10.08 -1.65
C GLY A 166 -0.20 10.57 -2.77
N LEU A 167 0.45 9.64 -3.50
CA LEU A 167 1.25 10.01 -4.67
C LEU A 167 0.40 10.55 -5.80
N VAL A 168 -0.82 10.05 -5.94
CA VAL A 168 -1.84 10.55 -6.86
C VAL A 168 -3.10 10.91 -6.09
N ASN A 169 -3.71 12.03 -6.45
CA ASN A 169 -4.97 12.49 -5.88
C ASN A 169 -6.04 12.40 -6.97
N ASP A 170 -6.86 11.35 -6.89
CA ASP A 170 -7.97 11.06 -7.81
C ASP A 170 -9.33 11.24 -7.14
N HIS A 171 -9.41 12.05 -6.08
CA HIS A 171 -10.68 12.33 -5.42
C HIS A 171 -11.65 13.07 -6.34
N GLU A 172 -12.93 12.72 -6.25
CA GLU A 172 -13.99 13.43 -6.97
C GLU A 172 -14.16 14.87 -6.46
N PRO A 173 -14.63 15.80 -7.30
CA PRO A 173 -14.78 17.23 -6.94
C PRO A 173 -15.63 17.49 -5.69
N GLY A 174 -16.56 16.60 -5.33
CA GLY A 174 -17.38 16.70 -4.12
C GLY A 174 -16.70 16.22 -2.84
N CYS A 175 -15.52 15.63 -2.92
CA CYS A 175 -14.78 15.13 -1.76
C CYS A 175 -13.96 16.27 -1.13
N PHE A 176 -13.95 16.36 0.22
CA PHE A 176 -13.14 17.37 0.92
C PHE A 176 -11.63 17.24 0.64
N ARG A 177 -11.15 16.03 0.34
CA ARG A 177 -9.75 15.78 -0.07
C ARG A 177 -9.41 16.40 -1.42
N PHE A 178 -10.39 16.51 -2.32
CA PHE A 178 -10.20 17.21 -3.58
C PHE A 178 -9.95 18.70 -3.36
N ALA A 179 -10.67 19.32 -2.43
CA ALA A 179 -10.50 20.73 -2.10
C ALA A 179 -9.17 21.04 -1.38
N GLN A 180 -8.53 20.06 -0.75
CA GLN A 180 -7.25 20.22 -0.06
C GLN A 180 -6.03 20.22 -0.98
N ARG A 181 -6.21 19.97 -2.28
CA ARG A 181 -5.12 19.91 -3.27
C ARG A 181 -4.33 21.23 -3.40
N ASP A 182 -4.97 22.35 -3.10
CA ASP A 182 -4.40 23.69 -3.26
C ASP A 182 -3.66 24.17 -1.98
N LEU A 183 -3.55 23.32 -0.96
CA LEU A 183 -2.93 23.67 0.33
C LEU A 183 -1.54 23.04 0.54
N VAL A 184 -0.93 22.48 -0.54
CA VAL A 184 0.42 21.88 -0.49
C VAL A 184 1.40 22.71 -1.31
#